data_aed42743aa04454c3570639d5d0fa698
#
_entry.id   aed42743aa04454c3570639d5d0fa698
#
_cell.length_a   1.000
_cell.length_b   1.000
_cell.length_c   1.000
_cell.angle_alpha   90.00
_cell.angle_beta   90.00
_cell.angle_gamma   90.00
#
_symmetry.space_group_name_H-M   'P 1'
#
loop_
_entity.id
_entity.type
_entity.pdbx_description
1 polymer ?
#
loop_
_entity_poly.entity_id
_entity_poly.type
_entity_poly.pdbx_seq_one_letter_code
_entity_poly.pdbx_strand_id
1 'polypeptide(L)'
;MAIFRVPEDVTVDAFFTDYVPSQFGDLIKGADLSSLKGKEITLQFNINDKVYCLKITDGTNLEVIKGGVDKPMLTLAISEKDWRDSVTGKIEGLIDQFTDPAQIADIKRLNTLSSTKGACTMQIKKSDGSNIPVTMIFNGEDKPAVTLNLDLPDWIAMQKKETTGQALFMNGKLKFTGDMVLLMKLQTMM
;
A
#
# COMPACT_ATOMS: atom_id res chain seq x y z
N MET A 1 -10.17 4.82 9.58
CA MET A 1 -10.73 3.68 10.36
C MET A 1 -9.98 2.44 9.92
N ALA A 2 -9.40 1.67 10.84
CA ALA A 2 -8.64 0.48 10.46
C ALA A 2 -9.55 -0.50 9.70
N ILE A 3 -9.05 -1.04 8.57
CA ILE A 3 -9.79 -2.00 7.73
C ILE A 3 -9.88 -3.35 8.44
N PHE A 4 -8.80 -3.74 9.12
CA PHE A 4 -8.74 -4.99 9.89
C PHE A 4 -9.07 -4.75 11.37
N ARG A 5 -9.83 -5.68 11.96
CA ARG A 5 -10.09 -5.71 13.41
C ARG A 5 -9.00 -6.55 14.07
N VAL A 6 -8.01 -5.88 14.64
CA VAL A 6 -6.86 -6.54 15.27
C VAL A 6 -6.59 -5.95 16.65
N PRO A 7 -6.03 -6.72 17.60
CA PRO A 7 -5.61 -6.20 18.90
C PRO A 7 -4.40 -5.27 18.76
N GLU A 8 -4.18 -4.39 19.75
CA GLU A 8 -3.09 -3.41 19.73
C GLU A 8 -1.70 -4.05 19.74
N ASP A 9 -1.57 -5.24 20.28
CA ASP A 9 -0.34 -6.02 20.40
C ASP A 9 -0.18 -7.04 19.27
N VAL A 10 -0.96 -6.91 18.18
CA VAL A 10 -0.91 -7.84 17.04
C VAL A 10 0.52 -8.01 16.54
N THR A 11 0.93 -9.26 16.38
CA THR A 11 2.21 -9.60 15.75
C THR A 11 2.08 -9.64 14.23
N VAL A 12 3.19 -9.42 13.52
CA VAL A 12 3.20 -9.50 12.05
C VAL A 12 2.78 -10.90 11.59
N ASP A 13 3.28 -11.94 12.26
CA ASP A 13 2.93 -13.32 11.92
C ASP A 13 1.42 -13.57 12.08
N ALA A 14 0.84 -13.30 13.26
CA ALA A 14 -0.59 -13.49 13.50
C ALA A 14 -1.46 -12.66 12.56
N PHE A 15 -1.03 -11.43 12.21
CA PHE A 15 -1.76 -10.61 11.25
C PHE A 15 -1.92 -11.31 9.90
N PHE A 16 -0.83 -11.78 9.33
CA PHE A 16 -0.86 -12.41 8.00
C PHE A 16 -1.40 -13.84 8.02
N THR A 17 -1.14 -14.64 9.07
CA THR A 17 -1.56 -16.05 9.11
C THR A 17 -3.00 -16.25 9.59
N ASP A 18 -3.50 -15.34 10.45
CA ASP A 18 -4.79 -15.53 11.12
C ASP A 18 -5.79 -14.43 10.76
N TYR A 19 -5.43 -13.15 11.00
CA TYR A 19 -6.38 -12.05 10.84
C TYR A 19 -6.73 -11.76 9.39
N VAL A 20 -5.75 -11.68 8.49
CA VAL A 20 -6.00 -11.41 7.06
C VAL A 20 -6.85 -12.51 6.44
N PRO A 21 -6.53 -13.81 6.57
CA PRO A 21 -7.37 -14.86 6.00
C PRO A 21 -8.77 -14.90 6.60
N SER A 22 -8.90 -14.74 7.92
CA SER A 22 -10.21 -14.81 8.59
C SER A 22 -11.15 -13.65 8.23
N GLN A 23 -10.62 -12.49 7.87
CA GLN A 23 -11.40 -11.29 7.54
C GLN A 23 -11.51 -11.03 6.04
N PHE A 24 -10.74 -11.72 5.20
CA PHE A 24 -10.70 -11.49 3.77
C PHE A 24 -12.07 -11.62 3.09
N GLY A 25 -12.82 -12.67 3.42
CA GLY A 25 -14.17 -12.88 2.87
C GLY A 25 -15.13 -11.75 3.18
N ASP A 26 -15.07 -11.19 4.38
CA ASP A 26 -15.90 -10.04 4.78
C ASP A 26 -15.44 -8.75 4.08
N LEU A 27 -14.14 -8.57 3.88
CA LEU A 27 -13.58 -7.41 3.18
C LEU A 27 -14.06 -7.32 1.72
N ILE A 28 -14.12 -8.45 1.01
CA ILE A 28 -14.53 -8.50 -0.40
C ILE A 28 -16.04 -8.59 -0.59
N LYS A 29 -16.81 -8.74 0.50
CA LYS A 29 -18.25 -8.92 0.45
C LYS A 29 -18.94 -7.72 -0.17
N GLY A 30 -19.71 -7.98 -1.24
CA GLY A 30 -20.42 -6.94 -1.98
C GLY A 30 -19.58 -6.13 -2.97
N ALA A 31 -18.29 -6.39 -3.08
CA ALA A 31 -17.45 -5.80 -4.13
C ALA A 31 -17.70 -6.47 -5.50
N ASP A 32 -17.75 -5.68 -6.56
CA ASP A 32 -17.75 -6.22 -7.93
C ASP A 32 -16.31 -6.60 -8.32
N LEU A 33 -16.01 -7.88 -8.26
CA LEU A 33 -14.70 -8.45 -8.58
C LEU A 33 -14.64 -9.09 -9.98
N SER A 34 -15.65 -8.89 -10.81
CA SER A 34 -15.74 -9.48 -12.16
C SER A 34 -14.54 -9.14 -13.06
N SER A 35 -13.99 -7.93 -12.88
CA SER A 35 -12.78 -7.45 -13.59
C SER A 35 -11.51 -8.22 -13.23
N LEU A 36 -11.49 -8.92 -12.10
CA LEU A 36 -10.33 -9.68 -11.58
C LEU A 36 -10.36 -11.15 -12.01
N LYS A 37 -11.40 -11.60 -12.69
CA LYS A 37 -11.49 -12.99 -13.19
C LYS A 37 -10.31 -13.31 -14.12
N GLY A 38 -9.62 -14.42 -13.87
CA GLY A 38 -8.43 -14.83 -14.59
C GLY A 38 -7.17 -14.02 -14.29
N LYS A 39 -7.20 -13.17 -13.25
CA LYS A 39 -6.05 -12.34 -12.84
C LYS A 39 -5.47 -12.82 -11.52
N GLU A 40 -4.17 -12.61 -11.40
CA GLU A 40 -3.41 -12.83 -10.17
C GLU A 40 -2.81 -11.50 -9.72
N ILE A 41 -2.95 -11.18 -8.45
CA ILE A 41 -2.40 -9.99 -7.80
C ILE A 41 -1.50 -10.45 -6.66
N THR A 42 -0.27 -9.97 -6.62
CA THR A 42 0.68 -10.28 -5.56
C THR A 42 1.09 -9.00 -4.84
N LEU A 43 0.70 -8.89 -3.56
CA LEU A 43 1.03 -7.78 -2.67
C LEU A 43 1.99 -8.29 -1.61
N GLN A 44 3.24 -7.92 -1.69
CA GLN A 44 4.27 -8.31 -0.73
C GLN A 44 4.49 -7.24 0.31
N PHE A 45 4.63 -7.65 1.56
CA PHE A 45 4.89 -6.79 2.70
C PHE A 45 6.23 -7.18 3.32
N ASN A 46 7.18 -6.26 3.29
CA ASN A 46 8.47 -6.37 3.94
C ASN A 46 8.41 -5.52 5.22
N ILE A 47 8.27 -6.18 6.37
CA ILE A 47 8.09 -5.55 7.68
C ILE A 47 9.29 -5.90 8.53
N ASN A 48 10.28 -5.01 8.58
CA ASN A 48 11.62 -5.29 9.09
C ASN A 48 12.23 -6.53 8.37
N ASP A 49 12.51 -7.59 9.12
CA ASP A 49 13.05 -8.88 8.65
C ASP A 49 11.98 -9.89 8.23
N LYS A 50 10.69 -9.55 8.41
CA LYS A 50 9.56 -10.43 8.09
C LYS A 50 8.99 -10.10 6.72
N VAL A 51 8.80 -11.12 5.89
CA VAL A 51 8.27 -11.00 4.54
C VAL A 51 7.05 -11.89 4.37
N TYR A 52 5.96 -11.28 3.91
CA TYR A 52 4.71 -11.97 3.57
C TYR A 52 4.19 -11.49 2.22
N CYS A 53 3.68 -12.40 1.40
CA CYS A 53 2.97 -12.04 0.18
C CYS A 53 1.51 -12.51 0.25
N LEU A 54 0.60 -11.59 -0.03
CA LEU A 54 -0.80 -11.88 -0.27
C LEU A 54 -0.98 -12.11 -1.77
N LYS A 55 -1.23 -13.34 -2.15
CA LYS A 55 -1.54 -13.73 -3.52
C LYS A 55 -3.06 -13.88 -3.66
N ILE A 56 -3.65 -13.03 -4.47
CA ILE A 56 -5.11 -13.00 -4.70
C ILE A 56 -5.37 -13.44 -6.13
N THR A 57 -6.10 -14.52 -6.31
CA THR A 57 -6.50 -15.04 -7.62
C THR A 57 -8.00 -14.87 -7.80
N ASP A 58 -8.42 -14.44 -9.00
CA ASP A 58 -9.82 -14.17 -9.36
C ASP A 58 -10.53 -13.16 -8.44
N GLY A 59 -9.77 -12.41 -7.64
CA GLY A 59 -10.28 -11.48 -6.64
C GLY A 59 -10.89 -12.13 -5.40
N THR A 60 -11.05 -13.46 -5.37
CA THR A 60 -11.77 -14.20 -4.32
C THR A 60 -10.94 -15.21 -3.56
N ASN A 61 -9.87 -15.70 -4.17
CA ASN A 61 -9.01 -16.70 -3.55
C ASN A 61 -7.75 -16.05 -3.01
N LEU A 62 -7.57 -16.10 -1.69
CA LEU A 62 -6.40 -15.58 -1.00
C LEU A 62 -5.48 -16.72 -0.59
N GLU A 63 -4.21 -16.60 -0.95
CA GLU A 63 -3.10 -17.39 -0.45
C GLU A 63 -2.11 -16.48 0.28
N VAL A 64 -1.69 -16.84 1.49
CA VAL A 64 -0.67 -16.14 2.25
C VAL A 64 0.64 -16.90 2.15
N ILE A 65 1.65 -16.29 1.57
CA ILE A 65 2.96 -16.90 1.34
C ILE A 65 3.98 -16.24 2.28
N LYS A 66 4.56 -17.02 3.19
CA LYS A 66 5.65 -16.58 4.06
C LYS A 66 6.98 -16.63 3.29
N GLY A 67 7.79 -15.58 3.41
CA GLY A 67 9.08 -15.45 2.72
C GLY A 67 9.00 -14.76 1.36
N GLY A 68 7.77 -14.40 0.92
CA GLY A 68 7.56 -13.64 -0.32
C GLY A 68 7.62 -14.46 -1.61
N VAL A 69 7.59 -13.76 -2.73
CA VAL A 69 7.65 -14.33 -4.09
C VAL A 69 8.66 -13.56 -4.94
N ASP A 70 9.11 -14.18 -6.02
CA ASP A 70 9.92 -13.48 -7.02
C ASP A 70 9.05 -12.49 -7.80
N LYS A 71 9.51 -11.24 -7.92
CA LYS A 71 8.87 -10.14 -8.68
C LYS A 71 7.37 -9.94 -8.34
N PRO A 72 7.02 -9.67 -7.07
CA PRO A 72 5.63 -9.37 -6.74
C PRO A 72 5.18 -8.11 -7.48
N MET A 73 3.89 -8.01 -7.78
CA MET A 73 3.31 -6.85 -8.47
C MET A 73 3.56 -5.55 -7.69
N LEU A 74 3.45 -5.62 -6.37
CA LEU A 74 3.76 -4.51 -5.47
C LEU A 74 4.42 -5.07 -4.20
N THR A 75 5.57 -4.49 -3.83
CA THR A 75 6.16 -4.67 -2.50
C THR A 75 5.98 -3.39 -1.70
N LEU A 76 5.48 -3.52 -0.47
CA LEU A 76 5.41 -2.45 0.52
C LEU A 76 6.43 -2.74 1.63
N ALA A 77 7.43 -1.88 1.79
CA ALA A 77 8.41 -1.98 2.87
C ALA A 77 8.16 -0.89 3.92
N ILE A 78 8.03 -1.29 5.18
CA ILE A 78 7.69 -0.42 6.30
C ILE A 78 8.27 -0.99 7.60
N SER A 79 8.54 -0.13 8.60
CA SER A 79 8.93 -0.61 9.92
C SER A 79 7.80 -1.35 10.64
N GLU A 80 8.13 -2.34 11.49
CA GLU A 80 7.11 -3.07 12.26
C GLU A 80 6.28 -2.14 13.15
N LYS A 81 6.92 -1.10 13.71
CA LYS A 81 6.24 -0.11 14.54
C LYS A 81 5.20 0.68 13.73
N ASP A 82 5.60 1.25 12.59
CA ASP A 82 4.70 2.08 11.77
C ASP A 82 3.61 1.22 11.11
N TRP A 83 3.93 -0.01 10.72
CA TRP A 83 2.96 -0.98 10.26
C TRP A 83 1.92 -1.27 11.36
N ARG A 84 2.35 -1.57 12.60
CA ARG A 84 1.43 -1.85 13.71
C ARG A 84 0.55 -0.66 14.02
N ASP A 85 1.12 0.53 14.10
CA ASP A 85 0.36 1.77 14.33
C ASP A 85 -0.68 2.00 13.20
N SER A 86 -0.42 1.54 11.97
CA SER A 86 -1.36 1.63 10.84
C SER A 86 -2.49 0.60 10.95
N VAL A 87 -2.18 -0.69 11.16
CA VAL A 87 -3.22 -1.75 11.20
C VAL A 87 -4.11 -1.65 12.44
N THR A 88 -3.61 -1.05 13.53
CA THR A 88 -4.39 -0.79 14.75
C THR A 88 -5.16 0.55 14.70
N GLY A 89 -5.00 1.35 13.63
CA GLY A 89 -5.70 2.62 13.45
C GLY A 89 -5.12 3.80 14.22
N LYS A 90 -3.92 3.66 14.81
CA LYS A 90 -3.21 4.80 15.42
C LYS A 90 -2.70 5.80 14.38
N ILE A 91 -2.39 5.31 13.18
CA ILE A 91 -2.07 6.11 12.00
C ILE A 91 -3.05 5.75 10.91
N GLU A 92 -3.95 6.66 10.56
CA GLU A 92 -4.93 6.45 9.51
C GLU A 92 -4.31 6.56 8.12
N GLY A 93 -4.84 5.78 7.16
CA GLY A 93 -4.60 5.97 5.73
C GLY A 93 -3.25 5.49 5.21
N LEU A 94 -2.37 4.88 6.05
CA LEU A 94 -1.03 4.52 5.59
C LEU A 94 -1.02 3.28 4.69
N ILE A 95 -1.84 2.30 5.01
CA ILE A 95 -1.95 1.04 4.25
C ILE A 95 -3.37 0.77 3.71
N ASP A 96 -4.35 1.60 4.07
CA ASP A 96 -5.77 1.39 3.76
C ASP A 96 -5.99 1.22 2.25
N GLN A 97 -5.31 2.01 1.43
CA GLN A 97 -5.42 1.93 -0.03
C GLN A 97 -4.94 0.61 -0.65
N PHE A 98 -4.10 -0.16 0.06
CA PHE A 98 -3.60 -1.45 -0.42
C PHE A 98 -4.48 -2.62 0.00
N THR A 99 -5.42 -2.36 0.90
CA THR A 99 -6.33 -3.36 1.48
C THR A 99 -7.80 -3.07 1.18
N ASP A 100 -8.11 -1.93 0.52
CA ASP A 100 -9.46 -1.59 0.08
C ASP A 100 -9.84 -2.40 -1.18
N PRO A 101 -10.85 -3.30 -1.12
CA PRO A 101 -11.27 -4.12 -2.25
C PRO A 101 -11.70 -3.31 -3.47
N ALA A 102 -12.32 -2.15 -3.29
CA ALA A 102 -12.72 -1.28 -4.39
C ALA A 102 -11.52 -0.73 -5.15
N GLN A 103 -10.42 -0.47 -4.45
CA GLN A 103 -9.15 -0.04 -5.05
C GLN A 103 -8.41 -1.18 -5.74
N ILE A 104 -8.47 -2.38 -5.17
CA ILE A 104 -7.87 -3.59 -5.74
C ILE A 104 -8.64 -4.01 -7.00
N ALA A 105 -9.97 -3.87 -7.03
CA ALA A 105 -10.82 -4.21 -8.16
C ALA A 105 -10.79 -3.18 -9.30
N ASP A 106 -10.18 -2.01 -9.12
CA ASP A 106 -10.05 -1.00 -10.18
C ASP A 106 -9.10 -1.49 -11.27
N ILE A 107 -9.67 -1.89 -12.41
CA ILE A 107 -8.92 -2.44 -13.53
C ILE A 107 -7.91 -1.43 -14.13
N LYS A 108 -8.21 -0.13 -14.11
CA LYS A 108 -7.29 0.89 -14.61
C LYS A 108 -6.07 0.97 -13.72
N ARG A 109 -6.30 1.02 -12.40
CA ARG A 109 -5.24 1.00 -11.40
C ARG A 109 -4.40 -0.28 -11.49
N LEU A 110 -5.04 -1.44 -11.62
CA LEU A 110 -4.36 -2.73 -11.77
C LEU A 110 -3.49 -2.79 -13.02
N ASN A 111 -3.99 -2.32 -14.16
CA ASN A 111 -3.21 -2.25 -15.40
C ASN A 111 -2.03 -1.28 -15.27
N THR A 112 -2.21 -0.17 -14.58
CA THR A 112 -1.11 0.77 -14.30
C THR A 112 -0.08 0.13 -13.37
N LEU A 113 -0.50 -0.54 -12.30
CA LEU A 113 0.40 -1.27 -11.39
C LEU A 113 1.20 -2.33 -12.13
N SER A 114 0.54 -3.19 -12.93
CA SER A 114 1.20 -4.27 -13.65
C SER A 114 2.22 -3.80 -14.69
N SER A 115 2.08 -2.56 -15.20
CA SER A 115 2.99 -1.95 -16.19
C SER A 115 4.00 -0.99 -15.58
N THR A 116 3.93 -0.72 -14.26
CA THR A 116 4.85 0.19 -13.59
C THR A 116 6.10 -0.55 -13.15
N LYS A 117 7.25 0.06 -13.34
CA LYS A 117 8.55 -0.38 -12.83
C LYS A 117 9.16 0.72 -12.00
N GLY A 118 9.99 0.35 -11.03
CA GLY A 118 10.70 1.31 -10.20
C GLY A 118 10.27 1.29 -8.75
N ALA A 119 10.79 2.22 -7.96
CA ALA A 119 10.49 2.35 -6.55
C ALA A 119 10.06 3.77 -6.18
N CYS A 120 9.06 3.87 -5.30
CA CYS A 120 8.64 5.13 -4.68
C CYS A 120 8.84 5.03 -3.18
N THR A 121 9.68 5.90 -2.61
CA THR A 121 9.82 6.05 -1.16
C THR A 121 9.07 7.29 -0.70
N MET A 122 8.12 7.10 0.19
CA MET A 122 7.42 8.20 0.87
C MET A 122 8.08 8.44 2.22
N GLN A 123 8.46 9.69 2.48
CA GLN A 123 8.93 10.19 3.76
C GLN A 123 7.80 11.01 4.38
N ILE A 124 6.99 10.37 5.22
CA ILE A 124 5.82 11.02 5.83
C ILE A 124 6.22 11.55 7.20
N LYS A 125 6.24 12.88 7.34
CA LYS A 125 6.67 13.55 8.56
C LYS A 125 5.52 13.66 9.56
N LYS A 126 5.75 13.19 10.79
CA LYS A 126 4.82 13.33 11.92
C LYS A 126 4.99 14.69 12.60
N SER A 127 4.00 15.06 13.42
CA SER A 127 4.01 16.31 14.20
C SER A 127 5.14 16.39 15.23
N ASP A 128 5.65 15.24 15.70
CA ASP A 128 6.80 15.15 16.61
C ASP A 128 8.15 15.30 15.89
N GLY A 129 8.14 15.51 14.56
CA GLY A 129 9.31 15.66 13.73
C GLY A 129 9.92 14.34 13.23
N SER A 130 9.44 13.18 13.70
CA SER A 130 9.88 11.87 13.20
C SER A 130 9.26 11.58 11.82
N ASN A 131 9.93 10.72 11.05
CA ASN A 131 9.45 10.29 9.73
C ASN A 131 8.96 8.84 9.75
N ILE A 132 7.95 8.57 8.92
CA ILE A 132 7.51 7.24 8.56
C ILE A 132 8.01 6.98 7.14
N PRO A 133 9.09 6.23 6.94
CA PRO A 133 9.51 5.81 5.63
C PRO A 133 8.66 4.63 5.14
N VAL A 134 8.01 4.79 3.99
CA VAL A 134 7.28 3.71 3.31
C VAL A 134 7.82 3.59 1.91
N THR A 135 8.34 2.42 1.54
CA THR A 135 8.84 2.18 0.18
C THR A 135 7.92 1.22 -0.55
N MET A 136 7.50 1.62 -1.75
CA MET A 136 6.79 0.79 -2.71
C MET A 136 7.73 0.40 -3.82
N ILE A 137 7.82 -0.90 -4.16
CA ILE A 137 8.59 -1.42 -5.29
C ILE A 137 7.62 -2.11 -6.24
N PHE A 138 7.65 -1.73 -7.51
CA PHE A 138 6.72 -2.21 -8.52
C PHE A 138 7.36 -3.31 -9.37
N ASN A 139 6.69 -4.47 -9.46
CA ASN A 139 7.09 -5.63 -10.27
C ASN A 139 8.54 -6.10 -10.04
N GLY A 140 9.02 -5.97 -8.79
CA GLY A 140 10.35 -6.38 -8.38
C GLY A 140 11.50 -5.51 -8.91
N GLU A 141 11.20 -4.35 -9.51
CA GLU A 141 12.20 -3.43 -10.07
C GLU A 141 12.36 -2.21 -9.15
N ASP A 142 13.58 -1.91 -8.71
CA ASP A 142 13.87 -0.78 -7.83
C ASP A 142 14.29 0.51 -8.57
N LYS A 143 14.37 0.43 -9.89
CA LYS A 143 14.70 1.56 -10.79
C LYS A 143 13.67 1.66 -11.93
N PRO A 144 13.33 2.90 -12.35
CA PRO A 144 13.74 4.19 -11.78
C PRO A 144 13.20 4.40 -10.37
N ALA A 145 13.68 5.43 -9.65
CA ALA A 145 13.26 5.69 -8.28
C ALA A 145 12.81 7.15 -8.08
N VAL A 146 11.81 7.34 -7.22
CA VAL A 146 11.34 8.66 -6.79
C VAL A 146 11.14 8.65 -5.27
N THR A 147 11.46 9.77 -4.63
CA THR A 147 11.21 9.99 -3.20
C THR A 147 10.22 11.14 -3.06
N LEU A 148 9.18 10.94 -2.28
CA LEU A 148 8.15 11.92 -1.92
C LEU A 148 8.32 12.32 -0.47
N ASN A 149 8.23 13.61 -0.18
CA ASN A 149 8.29 14.16 1.17
C ASN A 149 7.02 14.98 1.42
N LEU A 150 6.26 14.65 2.47
CA LEU A 150 5.04 15.36 2.86
C LEU A 150 4.75 15.14 4.34
N ASP A 151 3.92 16.01 4.91
CA ASP A 151 3.49 15.88 6.29
C ASP A 151 2.32 14.89 6.44
N LEU A 152 2.23 14.21 7.58
CA LEU A 152 1.18 13.21 7.85
C LEU A 152 -0.25 13.75 7.69
N PRO A 153 -0.59 14.97 8.16
CA PRO A 153 -1.93 15.53 7.92
C PRO A 153 -2.27 15.69 6.42
N ASP A 154 -1.29 16.11 5.60
CA ASP A 154 -1.48 16.27 4.16
C ASP A 154 -1.63 14.90 3.46
N TRP A 155 -0.90 13.88 3.93
CA TRP A 155 -1.10 12.49 3.50
C TRP A 155 -2.52 12.00 3.81
N ILE A 156 -3.00 12.19 5.05
CA ILE A 156 -4.35 11.79 5.48
C ILE A 156 -5.41 12.52 4.65
N ALA A 157 -5.27 13.83 4.44
CA ALA A 157 -6.20 14.61 3.61
C ALA A 157 -6.25 14.09 2.16
N MET A 158 -5.12 13.67 1.61
CA MET A 158 -5.06 13.06 0.28
C MET A 158 -5.77 11.69 0.25
N GLN A 159 -5.59 10.85 1.28
CA GLN A 159 -6.29 9.56 1.38
C GLN A 159 -7.81 9.73 1.53
N LYS A 160 -8.26 10.78 2.21
CA LYS A 160 -9.68 11.15 2.35
C LYS A 160 -10.26 11.84 1.10
N LYS A 161 -9.43 12.05 0.06
CA LYS A 161 -9.79 12.78 -1.18
C LYS A 161 -10.21 14.25 -0.94
N GLU A 162 -9.76 14.82 0.18
CA GLU A 162 -9.95 16.25 0.52
C GLU A 162 -8.98 17.15 -0.26
N THR A 163 -7.87 16.58 -0.74
CA THR A 163 -6.88 17.23 -1.59
C THR A 163 -6.28 16.22 -2.58
N THR A 164 -5.45 16.70 -3.50
CA THR A 164 -4.75 15.86 -4.48
C THR A 164 -3.24 16.02 -4.35
N GLY A 165 -2.47 15.00 -4.78
CA GLY A 165 -1.01 15.11 -4.83
C GLY A 165 -0.54 16.30 -5.67
N GLN A 166 -1.25 16.61 -6.77
CA GLN A 166 -0.97 17.77 -7.60
C GLN A 166 -1.17 19.10 -6.84
N ALA A 167 -2.30 19.21 -6.10
CA ALA A 167 -2.57 20.41 -5.30
C ALA A 167 -1.54 20.60 -4.19
N LEU A 168 -1.15 19.52 -3.50
CA LEU A 168 -0.10 19.54 -2.49
C LEU A 168 1.26 19.97 -3.08
N PHE A 169 1.59 19.46 -4.26
CA PHE A 169 2.82 19.85 -4.96
C PHE A 169 2.81 21.33 -5.34
N MET A 170 1.74 21.83 -5.95
CA MET A 170 1.61 23.25 -6.33
C MET A 170 1.69 24.19 -5.12
N ASN A 171 1.20 23.76 -3.95
CA ASN A 171 1.27 24.51 -2.71
C ASN A 171 2.58 24.30 -1.93
N GLY A 172 3.56 23.57 -2.48
CA GLY A 172 4.86 23.31 -1.85
C GLY A 172 4.83 22.37 -0.64
N LYS A 173 3.70 21.73 -0.38
CA LYS A 173 3.49 20.77 0.72
C LYS A 173 3.97 19.37 0.40
N LEU A 174 3.93 18.96 -0.87
CA LEU A 174 4.55 17.76 -1.37
C LEU A 174 5.80 18.13 -2.16
N LYS A 175 6.93 17.56 -1.76
CA LYS A 175 8.20 17.71 -2.48
C LYS A 175 8.65 16.36 -2.99
N PHE A 176 9.31 16.32 -4.12
CA PHE A 176 9.87 15.09 -4.65
C PHE A 176 11.30 15.25 -5.14
N THR A 177 12.02 14.14 -5.20
CA THR A 177 13.32 14.00 -5.84
C THR A 177 13.37 12.67 -6.59
N GLY A 178 14.05 12.64 -7.73
CA GLY A 178 14.19 11.44 -8.55
C GLY A 178 13.40 11.51 -9.86
N ASP A 179 12.90 10.38 -10.31
CA ASP A 179 12.32 10.24 -11.66
C ASP A 179 10.92 10.84 -11.78
N MET A 180 10.78 11.85 -12.64
CA MET A 180 9.53 12.56 -12.86
C MET A 180 8.51 11.71 -13.66
N VAL A 181 8.96 10.85 -14.57
CA VAL A 181 8.07 10.02 -15.38
C VAL A 181 7.37 9.00 -14.48
N LEU A 182 8.14 8.39 -13.57
CA LEU A 182 7.57 7.51 -12.56
C LEU A 182 6.58 8.27 -11.67
N LEU A 183 6.92 9.47 -11.20
CA LEU A 183 6.02 10.30 -10.38
C LEU A 183 4.69 10.55 -11.09
N MET A 184 4.71 10.98 -12.36
CA MET A 184 3.50 11.24 -13.13
C MET A 184 2.65 9.97 -13.29
N LYS A 185 3.28 8.82 -13.45
CA LYS A 185 2.59 7.53 -13.53
C LYS A 185 1.92 7.16 -12.21
N LEU A 186 2.59 7.41 -11.07
CA LEU A 186 2.04 7.17 -9.73
C LEU A 186 0.83 8.07 -9.42
N GLN A 187 0.83 9.30 -9.91
CA GLN A 187 -0.32 10.22 -9.74
C GLN A 187 -1.62 9.68 -10.34
N THR A 188 -1.54 8.84 -11.36
CA THR A 188 -2.74 8.22 -11.97
C THR A 188 -3.30 7.05 -11.14
N MET A 189 -2.57 6.62 -10.11
CA MET A 189 -2.95 5.51 -9.21
C MET A 189 -3.40 5.99 -7.82
N MET A 190 -3.10 7.22 -7.46
CA MET A 190 -3.51 7.91 -6.24
C MET A 190 -4.75 8.75 -6.50
#